data_b321d3524120cd43f6f2a35a78da412b
#
_entry.id   b321d3524120cd43f6f2a35a78da412b
#
_cell.length_a   1.000
_cell.length_b   1.000
_cell.length_c   1.000
_cell.angle_alpha   90.00
_cell.angle_beta   90.00
_cell.angle_gamma   90.00
#
_symmetry.space_group_name_H-M   'P 1'
#
loop_
_entity.id
_entity.type
_entity.pdbx_description
1 polymer ?
#
loop_
_entity_poly.entity_id
_entity_poly.type
_entity_poly.pdbx_seq_one_letter_code
_entity_poly.pdbx_strand_id
1 'polypeptide(L)'
;MNLSVKANSSRFEKGSIRSAVSFALNSAASNARQRFEHYASICKKLEKKHKMTSAKFMEQFDAGKLGDEQEFFDWYAAARGLNLWRERYEILSGVSV
;
A
#
# COMPACT_ATOMS: atom_id res chain seq x y z
N MET A 1 0.00 -9.65 -14.79
CA MET A 1 -1.13 -10.54 -14.42
C MET A 1 -2.39 -10.09 -15.13
N ASN A 2 -3.09 -11.03 -15.71
CA ASN A 2 -4.37 -10.76 -16.38
C ASN A 2 -5.51 -11.28 -15.54
N LEU A 3 -6.57 -10.49 -15.42
CA LEU A 3 -7.78 -10.91 -14.74
C LEU A 3 -8.81 -11.39 -15.77
N SER A 4 -9.45 -12.50 -15.48
CA SER A 4 -10.64 -12.92 -16.22
C SER A 4 -11.82 -12.12 -15.70
N VAL A 5 -12.49 -11.41 -16.59
CA VAL A 5 -13.67 -10.63 -16.24
C VAL A 5 -14.91 -11.46 -16.55
N LYS A 6 -15.68 -11.75 -15.50
CA LYS A 6 -16.98 -12.40 -15.64
C LYS A 6 -18.06 -11.38 -15.29
N ALA A 7 -18.89 -11.06 -16.27
CA ALA A 7 -19.99 -10.14 -16.11
C ALA A 7 -21.14 -10.61 -16.97
N ASN A 8 -22.33 -10.05 -16.79
CA ASN A 8 -23.47 -10.33 -17.65
C ASN A 8 -23.29 -9.61 -18.99
N SER A 9 -22.47 -10.23 -19.86
CA SER A 9 -22.08 -9.66 -21.14
C SER A 9 -23.22 -9.60 -22.17
N SER A 10 -24.36 -10.25 -21.92
CA SER A 10 -25.54 -10.12 -22.78
C SER A 10 -26.15 -8.72 -22.71
N ARG A 11 -25.84 -7.98 -21.67
CA ARG A 11 -26.39 -6.65 -21.40
C ARG A 11 -25.44 -5.52 -21.76
N PHE A 12 -24.13 -5.79 -21.71
CA PHE A 12 -23.12 -4.75 -21.89
C PHE A 12 -22.07 -5.19 -22.90
N GLU A 13 -21.55 -4.23 -23.65
CA GLU A 13 -20.43 -4.48 -24.57
C GLU A 13 -19.17 -4.83 -23.78
N LYS A 14 -18.33 -5.72 -24.37
CA LYS A 14 -17.06 -6.12 -23.78
C LYS A 14 -16.14 -4.92 -23.55
N GLY A 15 -16.13 -3.96 -24.48
CA GLY A 15 -15.32 -2.74 -24.32
C GLY A 15 -15.75 -1.91 -23.13
N SER A 16 -17.06 -1.81 -22.89
CA SER A 16 -17.60 -1.09 -21.74
C SER A 16 -17.24 -1.77 -20.42
N ILE A 17 -17.30 -3.11 -20.39
CA ILE A 17 -16.93 -3.89 -19.23
C ILE A 17 -15.43 -3.70 -18.92
N ARG A 18 -14.57 -3.80 -19.94
CA ARG A 18 -13.13 -3.60 -19.78
C ARG A 18 -12.80 -2.21 -19.27
N SER A 19 -13.45 -1.20 -19.84
CA SER A 19 -13.23 0.20 -19.44
C SER A 19 -13.61 0.42 -17.98
N ALA A 20 -14.73 -0.15 -17.56
CA ALA A 20 -15.17 -0.05 -16.17
C ALA A 20 -14.19 -0.73 -15.21
N VAL A 21 -13.72 -1.92 -15.56
CA VAL A 21 -12.77 -2.67 -14.74
C VAL A 21 -11.41 -1.96 -14.71
N SER A 22 -10.92 -1.49 -15.86
CA SER A 22 -9.66 -0.73 -15.94
C SER A 22 -9.72 0.54 -15.10
N PHE A 23 -10.84 1.25 -15.16
CA PHE A 23 -11.05 2.45 -14.34
C PHE A 23 -10.98 2.10 -12.85
N ALA A 24 -11.65 1.03 -12.43
CA ALA A 24 -11.66 0.59 -11.04
C ALA A 24 -10.25 0.21 -10.57
N LEU A 25 -9.50 -0.53 -11.40
CA LEU A 25 -8.13 -0.93 -11.08
C LEU A 25 -7.19 0.27 -10.97
N ASN A 26 -7.30 1.21 -11.92
CA ASN A 26 -6.49 2.43 -11.90
C ASN A 26 -6.80 3.30 -10.68
N SER A 27 -8.08 3.41 -10.33
CA SER A 27 -8.50 4.17 -9.15
C SER A 27 -8.00 3.52 -7.87
N ALA A 28 -8.07 2.19 -7.77
CA ALA A 28 -7.58 1.45 -6.62
C ALA A 28 -6.05 1.55 -6.50
N ALA A 29 -5.32 1.49 -7.63
CA ALA A 29 -3.87 1.65 -7.64
C ALA A 29 -3.47 3.06 -7.19
N SER A 30 -4.17 4.09 -7.69
CA SER A 30 -3.91 5.48 -7.28
C SER A 30 -4.16 5.68 -5.79
N ASN A 31 -5.23 5.12 -5.26
CA ASN A 31 -5.52 5.18 -3.82
C ASN A 31 -4.44 4.48 -3.01
N ALA A 32 -4.00 3.30 -3.44
CA ALA A 32 -2.93 2.55 -2.76
C ALA A 32 -1.62 3.35 -2.75
N ARG A 33 -1.29 4.01 -3.88
CA ARG A 33 -0.11 4.85 -4.01
C ARG A 33 -0.15 6.02 -3.03
N GLN A 34 -1.27 6.71 -2.94
CA GLN A 34 -1.42 7.83 -2.01
C GLN A 34 -1.22 7.38 -0.57
N ARG A 35 -1.75 6.22 -0.23
CA ARG A 35 -1.62 5.67 1.12
C ARG A 35 -0.17 5.29 1.45
N PHE A 36 0.52 4.60 0.54
CA PHE A 36 1.90 4.22 0.86
C PHE A 36 2.83 5.43 0.86
N GLU A 37 2.59 6.44 0.04
CA GLU A 37 3.37 7.68 0.06
C GLU A 37 3.19 8.43 1.38
N HIS A 38 1.96 8.42 1.91
CA HIS A 38 1.68 9.02 3.21
C HIS A 38 2.46 8.31 4.33
N TYR A 39 2.41 6.99 4.36
CA TYR A 39 3.16 6.22 5.37
C TYR A 39 4.67 6.34 5.18
N ALA A 40 5.14 6.37 3.93
CA ALA A 40 6.56 6.59 3.64
C ALA A 40 7.05 7.92 4.20
N SER A 41 6.23 8.97 4.09
CA SER A 41 6.54 10.29 4.62
C SER A 41 6.72 10.25 6.15
N ILE A 42 5.83 9.56 6.85
CA ILE A 42 5.90 9.40 8.30
C ILE A 42 7.19 8.64 8.69
N CYS A 43 7.44 7.52 8.03
CA CYS A 43 8.63 6.71 8.28
C CYS A 43 9.92 7.50 8.04
N LYS A 44 9.99 8.23 6.94
CA LYS A 44 11.16 9.02 6.58
C LYS A 44 11.46 10.09 7.64
N LYS A 45 10.42 10.75 8.13
CA LYS A 45 10.56 11.77 9.18
C LYS A 45 11.13 11.15 10.46
N LEU A 46 10.62 10.01 10.87
CA LEU A 46 11.04 9.33 12.09
C LEU A 46 12.41 8.68 11.93
N GLU A 47 12.72 8.15 10.75
CA GLU A 47 14.06 7.63 10.43
C GLU A 47 15.12 8.73 10.59
N LYS A 48 14.81 9.91 10.11
CA LYS A 48 15.71 11.05 10.22
C LYS A 48 15.86 11.51 11.67
N LYS A 49 14.76 11.56 12.41
CA LYS A 49 14.75 11.98 13.82
C LYS A 49 15.57 11.04 14.69
N HIS A 50 15.41 9.73 14.49
CA HIS A 50 16.05 8.70 15.32
C HIS A 50 17.33 8.14 14.71
N LYS A 51 17.70 8.58 13.53
CA LYS A 51 18.91 8.13 12.80
C LYS A 51 18.96 6.61 12.66
N MET A 52 17.86 6.04 12.25
CA MET A 52 17.65 4.59 12.18
C MET A 52 16.68 4.29 11.03
N THR A 53 16.92 3.19 10.30
CA THR A 53 15.96 2.75 9.28
C THR A 53 14.71 2.18 9.96
N SER A 54 13.58 2.23 9.26
CA SER A 54 12.35 1.64 9.78
C SER A 54 12.48 0.13 9.96
N ALA A 55 13.24 -0.55 9.10
CA ALA A 55 13.50 -1.99 9.25
C ALA A 55 14.24 -2.29 10.56
N LYS A 56 15.27 -1.52 10.86
CA LYS A 56 16.02 -1.68 12.10
C LYS A 56 15.16 -1.34 13.32
N PHE A 57 14.36 -0.28 13.21
CA PHE A 57 13.41 0.10 14.25
C PHE A 57 12.42 -1.03 14.55
N MET A 58 11.81 -1.61 13.52
CA MET A 58 10.84 -2.70 13.69
C MET A 58 11.47 -3.91 14.36
N GLU A 59 12.70 -4.25 13.99
CA GLU A 59 13.45 -5.34 14.62
C GLU A 59 13.63 -5.10 16.11
N GLN A 60 14.03 -3.90 16.48
CA GLN A 60 14.24 -3.54 17.91
C GLN A 60 12.93 -3.45 18.67
N PHE A 61 11.89 -2.92 18.03
CA PHE A 61 10.55 -2.84 18.62
C PHE A 61 10.00 -4.23 18.92
N ASP A 62 10.09 -5.14 17.95
CA ASP A 62 9.63 -6.51 18.12
C ASP A 62 10.42 -7.26 19.19
N ALA A 63 11.70 -6.93 19.36
CA ALA A 63 12.55 -7.53 20.39
C ALA A 63 12.34 -6.92 21.78
N GLY A 64 11.45 -5.94 21.90
CA GLY A 64 11.17 -5.29 23.18
C GLY A 64 12.29 -4.41 23.71
N LYS A 65 13.18 -3.95 22.82
CA LYS A 65 14.35 -3.13 23.21
C LYS A 65 14.07 -1.65 23.30
N LEU A 66 12.88 -1.23 22.89
CA LEU A 66 12.49 0.17 22.86
C LEU A 66 11.40 0.42 23.90
N GLY A 67 11.27 1.67 24.31
CA GLY A 67 10.20 2.08 25.22
C GLY A 67 8.83 2.03 24.56
N ASP A 68 7.81 2.32 25.33
CA ASP A 68 6.41 2.30 24.91
C ASP A 68 5.86 3.71 24.61
N GLU A 69 6.71 4.58 24.10
CA GLU A 69 6.29 5.91 23.67
C GLU A 69 5.33 5.83 22.48
N GLN A 70 4.34 6.72 22.47
CA GLN A 70 3.33 6.75 21.42
C GLN A 70 3.94 6.87 20.02
N GLU A 71 5.01 7.64 19.88
CA GLU A 71 5.71 7.83 18.62
C GLU A 71 6.21 6.51 18.03
N PHE A 72 6.65 5.57 18.87
CA PHE A 72 7.12 4.27 18.42
C PHE A 72 5.97 3.40 17.91
N PHE A 73 4.81 3.44 18.56
CA PHE A 73 3.62 2.76 18.05
C PHE A 73 3.16 3.34 16.71
N ASP A 74 3.20 4.66 16.59
CA ASP A 74 2.84 5.35 15.35
C ASP A 74 3.81 4.99 14.22
N TRP A 75 5.09 4.92 14.52
CA TRP A 75 6.11 4.54 13.55
C TRP A 75 5.92 3.08 13.09
N TYR A 76 5.68 2.18 14.03
CA TYR A 76 5.45 0.76 13.72
C TYR A 76 4.24 0.61 12.82
N ALA A 77 3.14 1.26 13.15
CA ALA A 77 1.93 1.23 12.33
C ALA A 77 2.17 1.79 10.94
N ALA A 78 2.91 2.91 10.83
CA ALA A 78 3.23 3.51 9.54
C ALA A 78 4.13 2.59 8.69
N ALA A 79 5.11 1.94 9.29
CA ALA A 79 6.01 1.02 8.58
C ALA A 79 5.24 -0.19 8.05
N ARG A 80 4.33 -0.74 8.83
CA ARG A 80 3.48 -1.84 8.38
C ARG A 80 2.52 -1.38 7.29
N GLY A 81 1.93 -0.20 7.45
CA GLY A 81 1.03 0.37 6.45
C GLY A 81 1.76 0.63 5.13
N LEU A 82 2.98 1.15 5.19
CA LEU A 82 3.80 1.38 4.01
C LEU A 82 4.02 0.08 3.23
N ASN A 83 4.43 -0.99 3.91
CA ASN A 83 4.68 -2.27 3.25
C ASN A 83 3.41 -2.86 2.64
N LEU A 84 2.30 -2.79 3.36
CA LEU A 84 1.01 -3.31 2.88
C LEU A 84 0.52 -2.56 1.64
N TRP A 85 0.50 -1.24 1.68
CA TRP A 85 -0.06 -0.44 0.59
C TRP A 85 0.87 -0.37 -0.61
N ARG A 86 2.18 -0.45 -0.42
CA ARG A 86 3.13 -0.56 -1.52
C ARG A 86 2.92 -1.88 -2.26
N GLU A 87 2.78 -2.99 -1.54
CA GLU A 87 2.50 -4.28 -2.14
C GLU A 87 1.20 -4.25 -2.94
N ARG A 88 0.14 -3.69 -2.37
CA ARG A 88 -1.14 -3.54 -3.06
C ARG A 88 -1.02 -2.69 -4.32
N TYR A 89 -0.27 -1.62 -4.26
CA TYR A 89 -0.01 -0.79 -5.43
C TYR A 89 0.71 -1.58 -6.52
N GLU A 90 1.74 -2.31 -6.17
CA GLU A 90 2.50 -3.12 -7.12
C GLU A 90 1.62 -4.19 -7.77
N ILE A 91 0.79 -4.85 -6.98
CA ILE A 91 -0.16 -5.84 -7.50
C ILE A 91 -1.15 -5.18 -8.47
N LEU A 92 -1.80 -4.11 -8.04
CA LEU A 92 -2.87 -3.47 -8.82
C LEU A 92 -2.33 -2.82 -10.10
N SER A 93 -1.17 -2.22 -10.06
CA SER A 93 -0.57 -1.59 -11.23
C SER A 93 -0.01 -2.60 -12.24
N GLY A 94 0.21 -3.85 -11.83
CA GLY A 94 0.65 -4.92 -12.70
C GLY A 94 -0.48 -5.76 -13.31
N VAL A 95 -1.74 -5.43 -13.01
CA VAL A 95 -2.90 -6.17 -13.51
C VAL A 95 -3.42 -5.53 -14.79
N SER A 96 -3.69 -6.36 -15.79
CA SER A 96 -4.37 -5.94 -17.02
C SER A 96 -5.62 -6.78 -17.27
N VAL A 97 -6.58 -6.19 -17.96
CA VAL A 97 -7.85 -6.84 -18.30
C VAL A 97 -8.09 -6.82 -19.81
#